data_a0bdb843201ec06c8c28b506c3b6efcd
#
_entry.id   a0bdb843201ec06c8c28b506c3b6efcd
#
_cell.length_a   1.000
_cell.length_b   1.000
_cell.length_c   1.000
_cell.angle_alpha   90.00
_cell.angle_beta   90.00
_cell.angle_gamma   90.00
#
_symmetry.space_group_name_H-M   'P 1'
#
loop_
_entity.id
_entity.type
_entity.pdbx_description
1 polymer ?
#
loop_
_entity_poly.entity_id
_entity_poly.type
_entity_poly.pdbx_seq_one_letter_code
_entity_poly.pdbx_strand_id
1 'polypeptide(L)'
;ENFGALNLLQKRYKEQIKTVYIDPPYNTGKDGFLYNDSYQHSSWMSFIYDRLALVHNLMNSESVIFSSIDDFESKNLLEIQNQVFGNQNFLLPFFIQVRFENKTLSEDSDYQKVIEQVFVHAKDTSKFKPIREKEEYTIDKFEWEITELSTGEEVQLSGKKVVIFKENEYTIKKIEPSYSGLKETWATGSLVRQ
;
A
#
# COMPACT_ATOMS: atom_id res chain seq x y z
N GLU A 1 -26.79 -13.24 5.95
CA GLU A 1 -25.54 -13.84 5.56
C GLU A 1 -25.06 -13.28 4.20
N ASN A 2 -23.79 -12.90 4.08
CA ASN A 2 -23.28 -12.13 2.94
C ASN A 2 -23.35 -12.87 1.59
N PHE A 3 -23.27 -14.19 1.55
CA PHE A 3 -23.42 -14.96 0.31
C PHE A 3 -24.80 -14.75 -0.33
N GLY A 4 -25.86 -14.78 0.46
CA GLY A 4 -27.21 -14.50 -0.01
C GLY A 4 -27.35 -13.06 -0.51
N ALA A 5 -26.76 -12.09 0.22
CA ALA A 5 -26.74 -10.69 -0.17
C ALA A 5 -26.00 -10.48 -1.51
N LEU A 6 -24.82 -11.08 -1.69
CA LEU A 6 -24.05 -11.00 -2.94
C LEU A 6 -24.84 -11.55 -4.14
N ASN A 7 -25.59 -12.65 -3.96
CA ASN A 7 -26.48 -13.18 -5.00
C ASN A 7 -27.62 -12.21 -5.37
N LEU A 8 -28.22 -11.55 -4.40
CA LEU A 8 -29.25 -10.55 -4.66
C LEU A 8 -28.70 -9.34 -5.41
N LEU A 9 -27.49 -8.89 -5.06
CA LEU A 9 -26.82 -7.77 -5.70
C LEU A 9 -26.51 -8.02 -7.19
N GLN A 10 -26.31 -9.29 -7.61
CA GLN A 10 -26.08 -9.64 -9.02
C GLN A 10 -27.16 -9.07 -9.96
N LYS A 11 -28.41 -9.03 -9.51
CA LYS A 11 -29.51 -8.57 -10.34
C LYS A 11 -29.46 -7.08 -10.66
N ARG A 12 -28.84 -6.29 -9.78
CA ARG A 12 -28.85 -4.82 -9.88
C ARG A 12 -27.49 -4.20 -10.18
N TYR A 13 -26.42 -4.79 -9.71
CA TYR A 13 -25.07 -4.17 -9.70
C TYR A 13 -24.03 -4.94 -10.50
N LYS A 14 -24.46 -5.88 -11.36
CA LYS A 14 -23.54 -6.62 -12.22
C LYS A 14 -22.66 -5.65 -13.03
N GLU A 15 -21.35 -5.83 -12.97
CA GLU A 15 -20.34 -5.03 -13.67
C GLU A 15 -20.39 -3.51 -13.39
N GLN A 16 -20.84 -3.11 -12.20
CA GLN A 16 -20.98 -1.68 -11.83
C GLN A 16 -20.07 -1.25 -10.68
N ILE A 17 -19.58 -2.20 -9.88
CA ILE A 17 -18.77 -1.89 -8.70
C ILE A 17 -17.35 -1.55 -9.13
N LYS A 18 -16.82 -0.42 -8.67
CA LYS A 18 -15.46 0.05 -8.96
C LYS A 18 -14.43 -0.36 -7.94
N THR A 19 -14.83 -0.42 -6.68
CA THR A 19 -13.90 -0.75 -5.59
C THR A 19 -14.58 -1.71 -4.63
N VAL A 20 -13.85 -2.73 -4.23
CA VAL A 20 -14.25 -3.69 -3.21
C VAL A 20 -13.17 -3.71 -2.14
N TYR A 21 -13.56 -3.72 -0.89
CA TYR A 21 -12.71 -4.01 0.25
C TYR A 21 -13.33 -5.16 1.03
N ILE A 22 -12.53 -6.18 1.32
CA ILE A 22 -12.94 -7.29 2.17
C ILE A 22 -11.97 -7.47 3.32
N ASP A 23 -12.54 -7.85 4.45
CA ASP A 23 -11.83 -8.26 5.65
C ASP A 23 -12.42 -9.64 6.07
N PRO A 24 -11.94 -10.74 5.45
CA PRO A 24 -12.46 -12.06 5.72
C PRO A 24 -12.04 -12.56 7.11
N PRO A 25 -12.70 -13.59 7.67
CA PRO A 25 -12.20 -14.27 8.86
C PRO A 25 -10.76 -14.75 8.62
N TYR A 26 -9.83 -14.43 9.53
CA TYR A 26 -8.42 -14.80 9.39
C TYR A 26 -8.14 -16.28 9.71
N ASN A 27 -9.14 -16.99 10.20
CA ASN A 27 -9.09 -18.42 10.51
C ASN A 27 -8.05 -18.79 11.59
N THR A 28 -7.79 -17.87 12.50
CA THR A 28 -6.78 -18.04 13.56
C THR A 28 -7.27 -18.88 14.73
N GLY A 29 -8.58 -19.06 14.85
CA GLY A 29 -9.23 -19.75 15.96
C GLY A 29 -9.14 -19.00 17.31
N LYS A 30 -8.65 -17.78 17.30
CA LYS A 30 -8.38 -16.96 18.50
C LYS A 30 -9.32 -15.76 18.65
N ASP A 31 -10.02 -15.41 17.59
CA ASP A 31 -10.90 -14.25 17.59
C ASP A 31 -12.21 -14.57 18.27
N GLY A 32 -12.57 -13.82 19.30
CA GLY A 32 -13.82 -13.96 20.05
C GLY A 32 -15.07 -13.50 19.30
N PHE A 33 -15.07 -13.60 17.96
CA PHE A 33 -16.21 -13.25 17.12
C PHE A 33 -17.33 -14.28 17.19
N LEU A 34 -18.56 -13.82 16.90
CA LEU A 34 -19.76 -14.67 16.86
C LEU A 34 -19.77 -15.65 15.67
N TYR A 35 -18.82 -15.55 14.73
CA TYR A 35 -18.70 -16.51 13.63
C TYR A 35 -17.58 -17.51 13.89
N ASN A 36 -17.70 -18.64 13.21
CA ASN A 36 -16.68 -19.66 13.24
C ASN A 36 -15.39 -19.15 12.58
N ASP A 37 -14.31 -19.06 13.35
CA ASP A 37 -12.95 -18.67 12.92
C ASP A 37 -11.97 -19.85 13.04
N SER A 38 -12.45 -21.08 13.00
CA SER A 38 -11.64 -22.29 13.05
C SER A 38 -12.09 -23.30 12.00
N TYR A 39 -11.97 -22.90 10.73
CA TYR A 39 -12.22 -23.79 9.60
C TYR A 39 -10.99 -24.64 9.27
N GLN A 40 -11.21 -25.84 8.71
CA GLN A 40 -10.14 -26.47 7.94
C GLN A 40 -9.80 -25.55 6.75
N HIS A 41 -8.53 -25.45 6.38
CA HIS A 41 -8.06 -24.60 5.27
C HIS A 41 -8.89 -24.79 3.99
N SER A 42 -9.19 -26.04 3.61
CA SER A 42 -10.00 -26.34 2.43
C SER A 42 -11.43 -25.80 2.50
N SER A 43 -12.05 -25.88 3.68
CA SER A 43 -13.40 -25.32 3.90
C SER A 43 -13.39 -23.82 3.86
N TRP A 44 -12.38 -23.19 4.46
CA TRP A 44 -12.17 -21.76 4.41
C TRP A 44 -11.94 -21.28 2.96
N MET A 45 -11.09 -21.98 2.22
CA MET A 45 -10.83 -21.67 0.81
C MET A 45 -12.10 -21.72 -0.04
N SER A 46 -12.92 -22.77 0.10
CA SER A 46 -14.20 -22.88 -0.62
C SER A 46 -15.15 -21.75 -0.24
N PHE A 47 -15.24 -21.43 1.05
CA PHE A 47 -16.07 -20.35 1.57
C PHE A 47 -15.69 -18.99 0.98
N ILE A 48 -14.40 -18.70 0.87
CA ILE A 48 -13.89 -17.43 0.30
C ILE A 48 -14.06 -17.43 -1.23
N TYR A 49 -13.72 -18.53 -1.90
CA TYR A 49 -13.82 -18.65 -3.35
C TYR A 49 -15.22 -18.33 -3.87
N ASP A 50 -16.25 -18.91 -3.29
CA ASP A 50 -17.65 -18.69 -3.71
C ASP A 50 -18.05 -17.23 -3.62
N ARG A 51 -17.58 -16.51 -2.61
CA ARG A 51 -17.86 -15.09 -2.42
C ARG A 51 -17.08 -14.20 -3.39
N LEU A 52 -15.81 -14.52 -3.58
CA LEU A 52 -14.97 -13.77 -4.53
C LEU A 52 -15.45 -13.94 -5.98
N ALA A 53 -15.94 -15.12 -6.35
CA ALA A 53 -16.54 -15.34 -7.68
C ALA A 53 -17.79 -14.46 -7.89
N LEU A 54 -18.64 -14.31 -6.88
CA LEU A 54 -19.78 -13.40 -6.94
C LEU A 54 -19.33 -11.93 -6.99
N VAL A 55 -18.36 -11.55 -6.19
CA VAL A 55 -17.78 -10.20 -6.19
C VAL A 55 -17.18 -9.87 -7.54
N HIS A 56 -16.43 -10.79 -8.16
CA HIS A 56 -15.85 -10.60 -9.48
C HIS A 56 -16.91 -10.24 -10.55
N ASN A 57 -18.10 -10.88 -10.49
CA ASN A 57 -19.19 -10.57 -11.42
C ASN A 57 -19.82 -9.18 -11.19
N LEU A 58 -19.76 -8.67 -9.95
CA LEU A 58 -20.24 -7.33 -9.63
C LEU A 58 -19.26 -6.23 -10.07
N MET A 59 -17.99 -6.54 -10.13
CA MET A 59 -16.93 -5.59 -10.45
C MET A 59 -16.92 -5.25 -11.95
N ASN A 60 -16.75 -3.98 -12.27
CA ASN A 60 -16.52 -3.54 -13.65
C ASN A 60 -15.05 -3.75 -14.07
N SER A 61 -14.75 -3.59 -15.36
CA SER A 61 -13.42 -3.86 -15.89
C SER A 61 -12.30 -2.92 -15.38
N GLU A 62 -12.65 -1.74 -14.86
CA GLU A 62 -11.70 -0.76 -14.32
C GLU A 62 -11.55 -0.85 -12.80
N SER A 63 -12.09 -1.89 -12.20
CA SER A 63 -12.21 -2.01 -10.76
C SER A 63 -11.02 -2.68 -10.10
N VAL A 64 -10.96 -2.53 -8.78
CA VAL A 64 -9.92 -3.06 -7.90
C VAL A 64 -10.55 -3.67 -6.65
N ILE A 65 -9.95 -4.74 -6.14
CA ILE A 65 -10.27 -5.33 -4.85
C ILE A 65 -9.07 -5.27 -3.92
N PHE A 66 -9.33 -4.91 -2.67
CA PHE A 66 -8.41 -4.96 -1.54
C PHE A 66 -8.89 -6.04 -0.57
N SER A 67 -7.99 -6.87 -0.10
CA SER A 67 -8.31 -7.98 0.79
C SER A 67 -7.32 -8.05 1.93
N SER A 68 -7.77 -7.70 3.13
CA SER A 68 -6.98 -7.83 4.35
C SER A 68 -6.83 -9.28 4.73
N ILE A 69 -5.67 -9.64 5.22
CA ILE A 69 -5.39 -10.99 5.74
C ILE A 69 -4.15 -10.96 6.63
N ASP A 70 -4.10 -11.88 7.55
CA ASP A 70 -2.89 -12.17 8.28
C ASP A 70 -2.06 -13.28 7.61
N ASP A 71 -0.91 -13.60 8.21
CA ASP A 71 0.01 -14.63 7.71
C ASP A 71 -0.57 -16.05 7.72
N PHE A 72 -1.61 -16.32 8.55
CA PHE A 72 -2.16 -17.68 8.70
C PHE A 72 -2.81 -18.20 7.40
N GLU A 73 -3.64 -17.38 6.74
CA GLU A 73 -4.32 -17.75 5.50
C GLU A 73 -3.84 -16.94 4.27
N SER A 74 -2.76 -16.15 4.40
CA SER A 74 -2.30 -15.26 3.33
C SER A 74 -2.00 -15.99 2.01
N LYS A 75 -1.33 -17.14 2.06
CA LYS A 75 -1.02 -17.95 0.87
C LYS A 75 -2.28 -18.47 0.20
N ASN A 76 -3.23 -18.95 1.01
CA ASN A 76 -4.48 -19.52 0.52
C ASN A 76 -5.36 -18.43 -0.09
N LEU A 77 -5.42 -17.24 0.53
CA LEU A 77 -6.16 -16.12 -0.04
C LEU A 77 -5.57 -15.67 -1.38
N LEU A 78 -4.25 -15.52 -1.46
CA LEU A 78 -3.58 -15.12 -2.68
C LEU A 78 -3.84 -16.12 -3.81
N GLU A 79 -3.77 -17.43 -3.53
CA GLU A 79 -4.05 -18.48 -4.52
C GLU A 79 -5.50 -18.41 -5.02
N ILE A 80 -6.47 -18.26 -4.12
CA ILE A 80 -7.89 -18.11 -4.49
C ILE A 80 -8.10 -16.87 -5.36
N GLN A 81 -7.51 -15.74 -4.96
CA GLN A 81 -7.63 -14.50 -5.73
C GLN A 81 -7.00 -14.64 -7.12
N ASN A 82 -5.86 -15.31 -7.22
CA ASN A 82 -5.22 -15.60 -8.50
C ASN A 82 -6.10 -16.51 -9.38
N GLN A 83 -6.82 -17.47 -8.81
CA GLN A 83 -7.76 -18.31 -9.56
C GLN A 83 -8.98 -17.52 -10.05
N VAL A 84 -9.51 -16.59 -9.23
CA VAL A 84 -10.72 -15.83 -9.57
C VAL A 84 -10.42 -14.66 -10.49
N PHE A 85 -9.35 -13.91 -10.25
CA PHE A 85 -9.00 -12.67 -10.96
C PHE A 85 -7.94 -12.88 -12.04
N GLY A 86 -7.14 -13.94 -11.95
CA GLY A 86 -5.97 -14.19 -12.78
C GLY A 86 -4.68 -13.61 -12.20
N ASN A 87 -3.58 -14.37 -12.25
CA ASN A 87 -2.26 -13.96 -11.75
C ASN A 87 -1.78 -12.64 -12.32
N GLN A 88 -2.07 -12.38 -13.59
CA GLN A 88 -1.68 -11.15 -14.30
C GLN A 88 -2.38 -9.90 -13.77
N ASN A 89 -3.44 -10.07 -13.00
CA ASN A 89 -4.22 -9.00 -12.41
C ASN A 89 -3.85 -8.69 -10.96
N PHE A 90 -2.90 -9.42 -10.40
CA PHE A 90 -2.28 -9.09 -9.12
C PHE A 90 -1.43 -7.83 -9.26
N LEU A 91 -1.69 -6.81 -8.44
CA LEU A 91 -0.97 -5.54 -8.48
C LEU A 91 0.19 -5.52 -7.49
N LEU A 92 -0.12 -5.63 -6.20
CA LEU A 92 0.87 -5.59 -5.12
C LEU A 92 0.25 -6.02 -3.77
N PRO A 93 1.07 -6.40 -2.79
CA PRO A 93 0.66 -6.45 -1.39
C PRO A 93 1.00 -5.13 -0.70
N PHE A 94 0.10 -4.60 0.11
CA PHE A 94 0.45 -3.63 1.15
C PHE A 94 0.78 -4.37 2.44
N PHE A 95 1.80 -3.90 3.15
CA PHE A 95 2.16 -4.36 4.49
C PHE A 95 1.76 -3.27 5.48
N ILE A 96 0.79 -3.57 6.31
CA ILE A 96 0.21 -2.62 7.26
C ILE A 96 0.81 -2.89 8.64
N GLN A 97 1.46 -1.89 9.23
CA GLN A 97 1.92 -1.99 10.60
C GLN A 97 0.71 -1.89 11.54
N VAL A 98 0.40 -2.99 12.24
CA VAL A 98 -0.73 -3.08 13.17
C VAL A 98 -0.32 -2.95 14.64
N ARG A 99 0.98 -3.00 14.93
CA ARG A 99 1.53 -2.82 16.29
C ARG A 99 2.75 -1.93 16.28
N PHE A 100 2.82 -1.04 17.26
CA PHE A 100 3.95 -0.13 17.47
C PHE A 100 4.82 -0.63 18.62
N GLU A 101 6.12 -0.29 18.61
CA GLU A 101 7.19 -0.77 19.48
C GLU A 101 6.88 -0.77 21.00
N ASN A 102 5.96 0.07 21.48
CA ASN A 102 5.66 0.23 22.91
C ASN A 102 4.36 -0.45 23.37
N LYS A 103 3.76 -1.30 22.54
CA LYS A 103 2.55 -2.06 22.91
C LYS A 103 2.84 -3.55 22.92
N THR A 104 3.42 -4.03 24.01
CA THR A 104 3.46 -5.46 24.35
C THR A 104 2.06 -5.92 24.74
N LEU A 105 1.47 -6.82 23.95
CA LEU A 105 0.13 -7.36 24.22
C LEU A 105 0.09 -8.73 24.89
N SER A 106 1.23 -9.43 24.98
CA SER A 106 1.35 -10.64 25.81
C SER A 106 2.83 -10.87 26.15
N GLU A 107 3.09 -11.11 27.43
CA GLU A 107 4.40 -11.51 27.94
C GLU A 107 4.75 -12.97 27.56
N ASP A 108 3.78 -13.75 27.04
CA ASP A 108 3.88 -15.19 26.79
C ASP A 108 4.23 -15.58 25.34
N SER A 109 4.58 -14.60 24.47
CA SER A 109 4.85 -14.90 23.06
C SER A 109 6.29 -14.58 22.71
N ASP A 110 7.05 -15.58 22.25
CA ASP A 110 8.44 -15.43 21.80
C ASP A 110 8.57 -14.52 20.56
N TYR A 111 7.50 -14.39 19.78
CA TYR A 111 7.46 -13.55 18.58
C TYR A 111 6.20 -12.71 18.54
N GLN A 112 6.34 -11.43 18.24
CA GLN A 112 5.20 -10.51 18.07
C GLN A 112 4.96 -10.25 16.59
N LYS A 113 3.72 -10.47 16.18
CA LYS A 113 3.25 -10.08 14.86
C LYS A 113 3.05 -8.57 14.81
N VAL A 114 3.75 -7.90 13.90
CA VAL A 114 3.78 -6.43 13.80
C VAL A 114 3.05 -5.93 12.55
N ILE A 115 2.90 -6.79 11.53
CA ILE A 115 2.32 -6.43 10.23
C ILE A 115 1.21 -7.38 9.83
N GLU A 116 0.27 -6.84 9.07
CA GLU A 116 -0.74 -7.57 8.30
C GLU A 116 -0.62 -7.22 6.82
N GLN A 117 -1.24 -8.02 5.96
CA GLN A 117 -1.17 -7.85 4.53
C GLN A 117 -2.51 -7.42 3.96
N VAL A 118 -2.48 -6.58 2.92
CA VAL A 118 -3.65 -6.29 2.09
C VAL A 118 -3.27 -6.59 0.65
N PHE A 119 -3.83 -7.68 0.09
CA PHE A 119 -3.63 -8.01 -1.31
C PHE A 119 -4.50 -7.15 -2.21
N VAL A 120 -3.93 -6.71 -3.33
CA VAL A 120 -4.62 -5.86 -4.29
C VAL A 120 -4.63 -6.53 -5.65
N HIS A 121 -5.84 -6.78 -6.18
CA HIS A 121 -6.05 -7.27 -7.53
C HIS A 121 -6.92 -6.28 -8.32
N ALA A 122 -6.54 -5.99 -9.55
CA ALA A 122 -7.47 -5.38 -10.49
C ALA A 122 -8.39 -6.46 -11.07
N LYS A 123 -9.56 -6.07 -11.57
CA LYS A 123 -10.33 -6.99 -12.43
C LYS A 123 -9.67 -7.18 -13.79
N ASP A 124 -9.08 -6.10 -14.32
CA ASP A 124 -8.33 -6.09 -15.59
C ASP A 124 -7.25 -5.01 -15.50
N THR A 125 -6.00 -5.41 -15.34
CA THR A 125 -4.85 -4.48 -15.20
C THR A 125 -4.66 -3.60 -16.43
N SER A 126 -5.10 -4.03 -17.60
CA SER A 126 -5.00 -3.22 -18.84
C SER A 126 -5.93 -2.00 -18.82
N LYS A 127 -6.99 -2.04 -18.01
CA LYS A 127 -8.03 -1.00 -17.90
C LYS A 127 -7.97 -0.24 -16.59
N PHE A 128 -7.49 -0.87 -15.52
CA PHE A 128 -7.37 -0.22 -14.22
C PHE A 128 -6.33 0.88 -14.24
N LYS A 129 -6.73 2.09 -13.85
CA LYS A 129 -5.83 3.25 -13.71
C LYS A 129 -5.98 3.83 -12.31
N PRO A 130 -4.97 3.69 -11.44
CA PRO A 130 -5.01 4.30 -10.13
C PRO A 130 -5.02 5.83 -10.25
N ILE A 131 -5.86 6.47 -9.45
CA ILE A 131 -5.86 7.93 -9.32
C ILE A 131 -4.61 8.29 -8.51
N ARG A 132 -3.73 9.07 -9.11
CA ARG A 132 -2.61 9.68 -8.41
C ARG A 132 -3.01 11.08 -8.00
N GLU A 133 -3.05 11.34 -6.71
CA GLU A 133 -3.09 12.70 -6.22
C GLU A 133 -1.81 13.39 -6.69
N LYS A 134 -1.97 14.49 -7.43
CA LYS A 134 -0.84 15.37 -7.69
C LYS A 134 -0.61 16.13 -6.39
N GLU A 135 0.55 15.92 -5.79
CA GLU A 135 0.99 16.84 -4.75
C GLU A 135 1.06 18.23 -5.39
N GLU A 136 0.16 19.10 -5.01
CA GLU A 136 0.28 20.53 -5.30
C GLU A 136 1.42 21.06 -4.43
N TYR A 137 2.59 21.19 -5.03
CA TYR A 137 3.68 21.90 -4.39
C TYR A 137 3.27 23.36 -4.29
N THR A 138 2.99 23.83 -3.09
CA THR A 138 2.81 25.26 -2.85
C THR A 138 4.17 25.94 -3.02
N ILE A 139 4.22 26.96 -3.85
CA ILE A 139 5.44 27.73 -4.15
C ILE A 139 6.11 28.22 -2.87
N ASP A 140 5.33 28.50 -1.83
CA ASP A 140 5.77 28.99 -0.52
C ASP A 140 6.84 28.14 0.16
N LYS A 141 7.00 26.87 -0.25
CA LYS A 141 8.06 25.99 0.26
C LYS A 141 9.44 26.29 -0.34
N PHE A 142 9.53 27.04 -1.44
CA PHE A 142 10.76 27.33 -2.18
C PHE A 142 11.20 28.77 -1.97
N GLU A 143 11.39 29.17 -0.71
CA GLU A 143 11.75 30.52 -0.28
C GLU A 143 13.23 30.68 0.09
N TRP A 144 14.05 29.64 -0.12
CA TRP A 144 15.47 29.69 0.21
C TRP A 144 16.33 29.40 -1.01
N GLU A 145 17.27 30.30 -1.29
CA GLU A 145 18.30 30.13 -2.30
C GLU A 145 19.63 29.80 -1.63
N ILE A 146 20.27 28.73 -2.11
CA ILE A 146 21.62 28.35 -1.70
C ILE A 146 22.57 28.74 -2.83
N THR A 147 23.52 29.60 -2.53
CA THR A 147 24.57 30.01 -3.48
C THR A 147 25.89 29.36 -3.06
N GLU A 148 26.47 28.58 -3.94
CA GLU A 148 27.77 27.96 -3.77
C GLU A 148 28.87 29.01 -3.95
N LEU A 149 29.81 29.11 -3.01
CA LEU A 149 30.93 30.05 -3.02
C LEU A 149 32.24 29.34 -3.42
N SER A 150 32.26 28.04 -3.45
CA SER A 150 33.39 27.18 -3.84
C SER A 150 32.93 25.98 -4.66
N THR A 151 33.85 25.16 -5.13
CA THR A 151 33.55 23.92 -5.84
C THR A 151 33.18 22.75 -4.89
N GLY A 152 33.33 22.98 -3.59
CA GLY A 152 33.11 21.93 -2.58
C GLY A 152 34.10 20.75 -2.69
N GLU A 153 33.92 19.77 -1.84
CA GLU A 153 34.67 18.51 -1.81
C GLU A 153 33.84 17.39 -2.44
N GLU A 154 34.34 16.81 -3.53
CA GLU A 154 33.67 15.72 -4.22
C GLU A 154 33.98 14.37 -3.55
N VAL A 155 32.95 13.67 -3.07
CA VAL A 155 33.08 12.37 -2.40
C VAL A 155 32.13 11.33 -3.01
N GLN A 156 32.49 10.05 -2.88
CA GLN A 156 31.63 8.94 -3.26
C GLN A 156 30.89 8.43 -2.03
N LEU A 157 29.56 8.60 -1.98
CA LEU A 157 28.70 8.07 -0.92
C LEU A 157 27.67 7.10 -1.50
N SER A 158 27.70 5.86 -1.03
CA SER A 158 26.76 4.79 -1.46
C SER A 158 26.67 4.65 -2.99
N GLY A 159 27.81 4.76 -3.69
CA GLY A 159 27.87 4.65 -5.16
C GLY A 159 27.40 5.89 -5.94
N LYS A 160 27.09 6.98 -5.24
CA LYS A 160 26.72 8.26 -5.86
C LYS A 160 27.81 9.30 -5.61
N LYS A 161 28.05 10.13 -6.61
CA LYS A 161 28.92 11.30 -6.55
C LYS A 161 28.19 12.42 -5.80
N VAL A 162 28.75 12.90 -4.70
CA VAL A 162 28.18 13.93 -3.84
C VAL A 162 29.22 15.02 -3.62
N VAL A 163 28.79 16.28 -3.64
CA VAL A 163 29.65 17.42 -3.31
C VAL A 163 29.28 17.91 -1.91
N ILE A 164 30.29 18.00 -1.03
CA ILE A 164 30.14 18.47 0.34
C ILE A 164 30.69 19.89 0.43
N PHE A 165 29.89 20.79 1.00
CA PHE A 165 30.28 22.17 1.27
C PHE A 165 30.41 22.40 2.77
N LYS A 166 31.48 23.10 3.19
CA LYS A 166 31.67 23.54 4.58
C LYS A 166 30.89 24.86 4.80
N GLU A 167 30.68 25.21 6.05
CA GLU A 167 29.87 26.36 6.46
C GLU A 167 30.21 27.71 5.79
N ASN A 168 31.47 27.91 5.41
CA ASN A 168 31.96 29.12 4.72
C ASN A 168 32.00 28.98 3.19
N GLU A 169 31.57 27.90 2.63
CA GLU A 169 31.62 27.59 1.19
C GLU A 169 30.28 27.78 0.48
N TYR A 170 29.24 28.16 1.22
CA TYR A 170 27.92 28.48 0.69
C TYR A 170 27.23 29.59 1.47
N THR A 171 26.25 30.24 0.86
CA THR A 171 25.37 31.18 1.54
C THR A 171 23.92 30.75 1.35
N ILE A 172 23.10 30.99 2.36
CA ILE A 172 21.66 30.76 2.33
C ILE A 172 20.96 32.10 2.44
N LYS A 173 20.12 32.42 1.47
CA LYS A 173 19.36 33.65 1.43
C LYS A 173 17.87 33.37 1.25
N LYS A 174 17.04 34.09 2.00
CA LYS A 174 15.60 34.04 1.78
C LYS A 174 15.25 34.88 0.54
N ILE A 175 14.49 34.30 -0.37
CA ILE A 175 14.05 34.93 -1.63
C ILE A 175 12.52 34.87 -1.74
N GLU A 176 11.96 35.59 -2.67
CA GLU A 176 10.57 35.43 -3.06
C GLU A 176 10.38 34.03 -3.68
N PRO A 177 9.38 33.25 -3.22
CA PRO A 177 9.14 31.89 -3.71
C PRO A 177 8.97 31.86 -5.24
N SER A 178 9.64 30.93 -5.91
CA SER A 178 9.58 30.82 -7.36
C SER A 178 9.58 29.36 -7.85
N TYR A 179 8.99 29.11 -9.03
CA TYR A 179 8.98 27.77 -9.65
C TYR A 179 10.38 27.32 -10.13
N SER A 180 11.35 28.20 -10.27
CA SER A 180 12.71 27.81 -10.63
C SER A 180 13.38 26.96 -9.55
N GLY A 181 13.04 27.15 -8.27
CA GLY A 181 13.52 26.36 -7.15
C GLY A 181 13.10 24.88 -7.21
N LEU A 182 12.03 24.53 -7.91
CA LEU A 182 11.59 23.14 -8.11
C LEU A 182 12.64 22.26 -8.82
N LYS A 183 13.43 22.81 -9.74
CA LYS A 183 14.46 22.06 -10.46
C LYS A 183 15.69 21.79 -9.60
N GLU A 184 16.01 22.71 -8.68
CA GLU A 184 17.17 22.60 -7.80
C GLU A 184 16.92 21.61 -6.65
N THR A 185 15.70 21.56 -6.11
CA THR A 185 15.34 20.58 -5.06
C THR A 185 15.48 19.13 -5.50
N TRP A 186 15.30 18.80 -6.77
CA TRP A 186 15.53 17.45 -7.29
C TRP A 186 17.02 17.06 -7.34
N ALA A 187 17.91 18.02 -7.53
CA ALA A 187 19.36 17.80 -7.52
C ALA A 187 19.91 17.64 -6.09
N THR A 188 19.29 18.30 -5.11
CA THR A 188 19.70 18.28 -3.69
C THR A 188 18.96 17.24 -2.85
N GLY A 189 18.03 16.49 -3.44
CA GLY A 189 17.11 15.54 -2.77
C GLY A 189 17.72 14.34 -2.07
N SER A 190 19.00 14.42 -1.66
CA SER A 190 19.68 13.46 -0.80
C SER A 190 20.41 14.17 0.33
N LEU A 191 19.71 15.07 1.03
CA LEU A 191 20.17 15.48 2.35
C LEU A 191 20.07 14.26 3.26
N VAL A 192 21.22 13.67 3.54
CA VAL A 192 21.37 12.61 4.56
C VAL A 192 20.95 13.25 5.88
N ARG A 193 19.80 12.89 6.40
CA ARG A 193 19.49 13.15 7.80
C ARG A 193 20.46 12.33 8.65
N GLN A 194 21.34 13.00 9.38
CA GLN A 194 22.00 12.43 10.53
C GLN A 194 21.02 12.27 11.66
#